data_ad4e28bf56981b928b2f476056a10116
#
_entry.id   ad4e28bf56981b928b2f476056a10116
#
_cell.length_a   1.000
_cell.length_b   1.000
_cell.length_c   1.000
_cell.angle_alpha   90.00
_cell.angle_beta   90.00
_cell.angle_gamma   90.00
#
_symmetry.space_group_name_H-M   'P 1'
#
loop_
_entity.id
_entity.type
_entity.pdbx_description
1 polymer ?
#
loop_
_entity_poly.entity_id
_entity_poly.type
_entity_poly.pdbx_seq_one_letter_code
_entity_poly.pdbx_strand_id
1 'polypeptide(L)' 'MLQKFLLTAALVGGALPALAQQQGTPQELAACAPAVRKFCRSTNEDTMRVLACLQANRARIGAACNKVLVSHGQ' A
#
# COMPACT_ATOMS: atom_id res chain seq x y z
N MET A 1 0.13 39.16 1.54
CA MET A 1 -1.23 38.64 1.72
C MET A 1 -1.57 37.58 0.73
N LEU A 2 -1.34 37.84 -0.53
CA LEU A 2 -1.65 36.85 -1.54
C LEU A 2 -0.83 35.59 -1.42
N GLN A 3 0.35 35.69 -0.87
CA GLN A 3 1.22 34.56 -0.68
C GLN A 3 0.56 33.46 0.13
N LYS A 4 -0.33 33.82 1.02
CA LYS A 4 -0.97 32.84 1.88
C LYS A 4 -1.79 31.85 1.08
N PHE A 5 -2.40 32.31 0.05
CA PHE A 5 -3.23 31.44 -0.78
C PHE A 5 -2.38 30.47 -1.57
N LEU A 6 -1.20 30.91 -1.95
CA LEU A 6 -0.29 30.03 -2.67
C LEU A 6 0.13 28.85 -1.80
N LEU A 7 0.37 29.11 -0.53
CA LEU A 7 0.71 28.04 0.40
C LEU A 7 -0.38 27.02 0.52
N THR A 8 -1.63 27.50 0.53
CA THR A 8 -2.77 26.59 0.61
C THR A 8 -2.81 25.67 -0.58
N ALA A 9 -2.56 26.17 -1.75
CA ALA A 9 -2.54 25.35 -2.95
C ALA A 9 -1.48 24.28 -2.87
N ALA A 10 -0.35 24.60 -2.32
CA ALA A 10 0.73 23.63 -2.18
C ALA A 10 0.31 22.47 -1.28
N LEU A 11 -0.44 22.75 -0.23
CA LEU A 11 -0.89 21.72 0.68
C LEU A 11 -1.84 20.75 -0.01
N VAL A 12 -2.71 21.27 -0.84
CA VAL A 12 -3.64 20.41 -1.58
C VAL A 12 -2.88 19.43 -2.45
N GLY A 13 -1.86 19.92 -3.13
CA GLY A 13 -1.06 19.06 -3.99
C GLY A 13 -0.38 17.94 -3.23
N GLY A 14 -0.01 18.17 -1.98
CA GLY A 14 0.67 17.17 -1.19
C GLY A 14 -0.20 15.98 -0.79
N ALA A 15 -1.52 16.10 -0.88
CA ALA A 15 -2.41 15.03 -0.48
C ALA A 15 -2.37 13.83 -1.45
N LEU A 16 -2.19 14.09 -2.75
CA LEU A 16 -2.23 13.05 -3.76
C LEU A 16 -1.11 12.02 -3.61
N PRO A 17 0.14 12.41 -3.40
CA PRO A 17 1.20 11.43 -3.21
C PRO A 17 0.97 10.53 -2.01
N ALA A 18 0.38 11.06 -0.95
CA ALA A 18 0.11 10.26 0.24
C ALA A 18 -0.88 9.14 -0.06
N LEU A 19 -1.91 9.41 -0.85
CA LEU A 19 -2.87 8.39 -1.22
C LEU A 19 -2.23 7.30 -2.08
N ALA A 20 -1.37 7.72 -3.01
CA ALA A 20 -0.68 6.77 -3.86
C ALA A 20 0.22 5.85 -3.04
N GLN A 21 0.86 6.38 -2.01
CA GLN A 21 1.74 5.60 -1.16
C GLN A 21 0.99 4.55 -0.35
N GLN A 22 -0.27 4.81 -0.02
CA GLN A 22 -1.06 3.84 0.72
C GLN A 22 -1.34 2.58 -0.10
N GLN A 23 -1.32 2.71 -1.42
CA GLN A 23 -1.54 1.56 -2.29
C GLN A 23 -0.27 0.78 -2.59
N GLY A 24 0.88 1.31 -2.17
CA GLY A 24 2.15 0.69 -2.43
C GLY A 24 2.77 1.11 -3.75
N THR A 25 4.04 0.82 -3.92
CA THR A 25 4.76 1.08 -5.16
C THR A 25 4.63 -0.12 -6.09
N PRO A 26 4.92 0.04 -7.39
CA PRO A 26 4.93 -1.10 -8.29
C PRO A 26 5.85 -2.23 -7.83
N GLN A 27 7.00 -1.89 -7.24
CA GLN A 27 7.91 -2.90 -6.73
C GLN A 27 7.30 -3.65 -5.55
N GLU A 28 6.61 -2.94 -4.67
CA GLU A 28 5.97 -3.56 -3.53
C GLU A 28 4.82 -4.46 -3.96
N LEU A 29 4.03 -4.00 -4.91
CA LEU A 29 2.95 -4.82 -5.42
C LEU A 29 3.49 -6.08 -6.07
N ALA A 30 4.59 -5.97 -6.82
CA ALA A 30 5.22 -7.12 -7.44
C ALA A 30 5.73 -8.10 -6.39
N ALA A 31 6.25 -7.61 -5.28
CA ALA A 31 6.78 -8.47 -4.22
C ALA A 31 5.69 -9.33 -3.58
N CYS A 32 4.46 -8.80 -3.49
CA CYS A 32 3.37 -9.52 -2.87
C CYS A 32 2.43 -10.20 -3.87
N ALA A 33 2.59 -9.95 -5.18
CA ALA A 33 1.68 -10.51 -6.17
C ALA A 33 1.61 -12.03 -6.15
N PRO A 34 2.72 -12.78 -6.05
CA PRO A 34 2.62 -14.24 -5.98
C PRO A 34 1.82 -14.70 -4.76
N ALA A 35 2.01 -14.05 -3.62
CA ALA A 35 1.29 -14.42 -2.41
C ALA A 35 -0.20 -14.13 -2.55
N VAL A 36 -0.55 -13.01 -3.17
CA VAL A 36 -1.96 -12.68 -3.39
C VAL A 36 -2.61 -13.72 -4.29
N ARG A 37 -1.94 -14.08 -5.38
CA ARG A 37 -2.48 -15.09 -6.28
C ARG A 37 -2.65 -16.44 -5.62
N LYS A 38 -1.75 -16.78 -4.72
CA LYS A 38 -1.74 -18.11 -4.11
C LYS A 38 -2.68 -18.21 -2.91
N PHE A 39 -2.72 -17.18 -2.07
CA PHE A 39 -3.44 -17.25 -0.81
C PHE A 39 -4.63 -16.31 -0.71
N CYS A 40 -4.68 -15.26 -1.52
CA CYS A 40 -5.62 -14.17 -1.35
C CYS A 40 -6.46 -13.90 -2.60
N ARG A 41 -6.76 -14.93 -3.37
CA ARG A 41 -7.46 -14.78 -4.64
C ARG A 41 -8.90 -14.30 -4.47
N SER A 42 -9.52 -14.62 -3.37
CA SER A 42 -10.92 -14.29 -3.14
C SER A 42 -11.14 -12.88 -2.60
N THR A 43 -10.08 -12.08 -2.52
CA THR A 43 -10.20 -10.74 -1.95
C THR A 43 -10.78 -9.71 -2.91
N ASN A 44 -10.93 -10.08 -4.20
CA ASN A 44 -11.50 -9.21 -5.23
C ASN A 44 -10.79 -7.86 -5.33
N GLU A 45 -9.50 -7.87 -5.13
CA GLU A 45 -8.65 -6.68 -5.22
C GLU A 45 -9.01 -5.57 -4.22
N ASP A 46 -9.81 -5.89 -3.22
CA ASP A 46 -10.09 -4.95 -2.13
C ASP A 46 -8.83 -4.81 -1.29
N THR A 47 -8.27 -3.60 -1.23
CA THR A 47 -6.99 -3.37 -0.58
C THR A 47 -6.99 -3.81 0.88
N MET A 48 -8.05 -3.51 1.62
CA MET A 48 -8.08 -3.87 3.03
C MET A 48 -8.20 -5.38 3.23
N ARG A 49 -8.93 -6.05 2.36
CA ARG A 49 -9.04 -7.51 2.45
C ARG A 49 -7.76 -8.19 2.04
N VAL A 50 -7.09 -7.66 1.03
CA VAL A 50 -5.78 -8.20 0.63
C VAL A 50 -4.81 -8.07 1.80
N LEU A 51 -4.77 -6.91 2.43
CA LEU A 51 -3.88 -6.69 3.56
C LEU A 51 -4.17 -7.67 4.70
N ALA A 52 -5.42 -7.80 5.07
CA ALA A 52 -5.81 -8.73 6.13
C ALA A 52 -5.45 -10.17 5.78
N CYS A 53 -5.64 -10.54 4.52
CA CYS A 53 -5.30 -11.88 4.06
C CYS A 53 -3.79 -12.12 4.12
N LEU A 54 -2.99 -11.16 3.69
CA LEU A 54 -1.53 -11.30 3.75
C LEU A 54 -1.07 -11.40 5.19
N GLN A 55 -1.64 -10.62 6.09
CA GLN A 55 -1.28 -10.69 7.50
C GLN A 55 -1.64 -12.05 8.10
N ALA A 56 -2.78 -12.60 7.72
CA ALA A 56 -3.18 -13.91 8.19
C ALA A 56 -2.28 -15.02 7.66
N ASN A 57 -1.62 -14.79 6.54
CA ASN A 57 -0.74 -15.77 5.92
C ASN A 57 0.74 -15.36 6.04
N ARG A 58 1.06 -14.53 7.02
CA ARG A 58 2.39 -13.93 7.15
C ARG A 58 3.52 -14.95 7.10
N ALA A 59 3.31 -16.13 7.65
CA ALA A 59 4.34 -17.15 7.66
C ALA A 59 4.59 -17.78 6.30
N ARG A 60 3.69 -17.54 5.33
CA ARG A 60 3.75 -18.20 4.03
C ARG A 60 3.95 -17.26 2.85
N ILE A 61 3.85 -15.96 3.06
CA ILE A 61 3.90 -15.01 1.95
C ILE A 61 5.30 -14.71 1.45
N GLY A 62 6.32 -15.17 2.18
CA GLY A 62 7.70 -14.97 1.78
C GLY A 62 8.33 -13.71 2.34
N ALA A 63 9.66 -13.70 2.37
CA ALA A 63 10.40 -12.60 2.98
C ALA A 63 10.17 -11.26 2.30
N ALA A 64 10.13 -11.25 0.97
CA ALA A 64 9.97 -10.00 0.23
C ALA A 64 8.64 -9.34 0.54
N CYS A 65 7.55 -10.11 0.53
CA CYS A 65 6.24 -9.56 0.82
C CYS A 65 6.11 -9.17 2.29
N ASN A 66 6.68 -9.96 3.21
CA ASN A 66 6.71 -9.60 4.62
C ASN A 66 7.40 -8.26 4.84
N LYS A 67 8.50 -8.03 4.13
CA LYS A 67 9.23 -6.78 4.24
C LYS A 67 8.36 -5.60 3.83
N VAL A 68 7.55 -5.79 2.79
CA VAL A 68 6.61 -4.76 2.37
C VAL A 68 5.62 -4.45 3.48
N LEU A 69 5.04 -5.48 4.11
CA LEU A 69 4.09 -5.26 5.20
C LEU A 69 4.73 -4.47 6.32
N VAL A 70 5.93 -4.86 6.73
CA VAL A 70 6.63 -4.18 7.82
C VAL A 70 6.89 -2.72 7.46
N SER A 71 7.27 -2.43 6.22
CA SER A 71 7.57 -1.07 5.80
C SER A 71 6.33 -0.17 5.83
N HIS A 72 5.15 -0.75 5.82
CA HIS A 72 3.91 -0.01 5.92
C HIS A 72 3.28 -0.09 7.31
N GLY A 73 4.04 -0.52 8.29
CA GLY A 73 3.56 -0.55 9.66
C GLY A 73 2.61 -1.72 9.97
N GLN A 74 2.65 -2.74 9.16
CA GLN A 74 1.76 -3.91 9.32
C GLN A 74 2.51 -5.08 10.00
#